data_e09a4274da5f029c328e3752e95bb252
#
_entry.id   e09a4274da5f029c328e3752e95bb252
#
_cell.length_a   1.000
_cell.length_b   1.000
_cell.length_c   1.000
_cell.angle_alpha   90.00
_cell.angle_beta   90.00
_cell.angle_gamma   90.00
#
_symmetry.space_group_name_H-M   'P 1'
#
loop_
_entity.id
_entity.type
_entity.pdbx_description
1 polymer ?
#
loop_
_entity_poly.entity_id
_entity_poly.type
_entity_poly.pdbx_seq_one_letter_code
_entity_poly.pdbx_strand_id
1 'polypeptide(L)'
;MILQLFKKKKEFTLERTYTAPINTVWEAWTQAEMLQQWWGPKNTFVPECRIDPSVGGEVYVVMEAGEGMGKYAGTRWPMAGNFTRVDPVTRMTYDARSWTDGQESTTTIEHTNDITLSEQDGQTTITLDVSITSIGDKAKMAAFGMKFGYKAQLDKLADHLGG
;
A
#
# COMPACT_ATOMS: atom_id res chain seq x y z
N MET A 1 -21.57 13.08 18.05
CA MET A 1 -22.49 12.12 17.43
C MET A 1 -22.46 12.18 15.92
N ILE A 2 -22.72 13.33 15.33
CA ILE A 2 -22.68 13.49 13.87
C ILE A 2 -21.31 13.14 13.31
N LEU A 3 -20.22 13.47 14.01
CA LEU A 3 -18.86 13.16 13.59
C LEU A 3 -18.60 11.67 13.44
N GLN A 4 -19.28 10.82 14.20
CA GLN A 4 -19.15 9.37 14.10
C GLN A 4 -19.71 8.82 12.79
N LEU A 5 -20.73 9.50 12.21
CA LEU A 5 -21.33 9.10 10.94
C LEU A 5 -20.38 9.26 9.76
N PHE A 6 -19.39 10.15 9.90
CA PHE A 6 -18.40 10.43 8.84
C PHE A 6 -17.05 9.78 9.10
N LYS A 7 -16.91 9.04 10.22
CA LYS A 7 -15.67 8.34 10.52
C LYS A 7 -15.52 7.15 9.56
N LYS A 8 -14.39 7.08 8.87
CA LYS A 8 -14.10 5.97 7.96
C LYS A 8 -14.00 4.67 8.76
N LYS A 9 -14.69 3.64 8.29
CA LYS A 9 -14.66 2.32 8.88
C LYS A 9 -13.42 1.60 8.39
N LYS A 10 -12.62 1.03 9.31
CA LYS A 10 -11.50 0.18 8.92
C LYS A 10 -12.01 -1.08 8.24
N GLU A 11 -11.49 -1.39 7.08
CA GLU A 11 -11.82 -2.62 6.36
C GLU A 11 -10.99 -3.77 6.90
N PHE A 12 -9.69 -3.54 7.10
CA PHE A 12 -8.81 -4.51 7.74
C PHE A 12 -7.61 -3.83 8.36
N THR A 13 -6.98 -4.54 9.31
CA THR A 13 -5.73 -4.13 9.97
C THR A 13 -4.72 -5.27 9.83
N LEU A 14 -3.49 -4.92 9.43
CA LEU A 14 -2.38 -5.85 9.37
C LEU A 14 -1.25 -5.33 10.25
N GLU A 15 -0.58 -6.25 10.96
CA GLU A 15 0.55 -5.92 11.82
C GLU A 15 1.71 -6.86 11.52
N ARG A 16 2.92 -6.31 11.44
CA ARG A 16 4.16 -7.07 11.24
C ARG A 16 5.28 -6.47 12.06
N THR A 17 6.17 -7.32 12.56
CA THR A 17 7.39 -6.89 13.23
C THR A 17 8.60 -7.36 12.45
N TYR A 18 9.49 -6.42 12.16
CA TYR A 18 10.73 -6.67 11.40
C TYR A 18 11.95 -6.42 12.26
N THR A 19 13.00 -7.23 12.09
CA THR A 19 14.29 -7.00 12.75
C THR A 19 15.07 -5.94 11.94
N ALA A 20 14.65 -4.71 12.05
CA ALA A 20 15.25 -3.56 11.37
C ALA A 20 14.94 -2.27 12.14
N PRO A 21 15.85 -1.27 12.10
CA PRO A 21 15.59 0.03 12.72
C PRO A 21 14.42 0.75 12.05
N ILE A 22 13.73 1.60 12.82
CA ILE A 22 12.55 2.32 12.33
C ILE A 22 12.87 3.18 11.11
N ASN A 23 14.05 3.81 11.06
CA ASN A 23 14.44 4.62 9.90
C ASN A 23 14.53 3.78 8.63
N THR A 24 15.05 2.56 8.74
CA THR A 24 15.19 1.65 7.60
C THR A 24 13.82 1.25 7.06
N VAL A 25 12.88 0.94 7.95
CA VAL A 25 11.50 0.59 7.54
C VAL A 25 10.79 1.81 6.94
N TRP A 26 10.95 2.99 7.54
CA TRP A 26 10.38 4.23 7.02
C TRP A 26 10.89 4.52 5.59
N GLU A 27 12.19 4.39 5.37
CA GLU A 27 12.80 4.61 4.05
C GLU A 27 12.28 3.61 3.01
N ALA A 28 12.08 2.36 3.40
CA ALA A 28 11.53 1.35 2.50
C ALA A 28 10.14 1.75 1.96
N TRP A 29 9.36 2.48 2.74
CA TRP A 29 8.03 2.95 2.37
C TRP A 29 8.00 4.30 1.67
N THR A 30 9.00 5.15 1.90
CA THR A 30 8.96 6.55 1.46
C THR A 30 9.92 6.90 0.33
N GLN A 31 10.87 6.02 0.02
CA GLN A 31 11.78 6.21 -1.11
C GLN A 31 11.34 5.32 -2.27
N ALA A 32 11.11 5.94 -3.43
CA ALA A 32 10.58 5.23 -4.60
C ALA A 32 11.47 4.04 -5.01
N GLU A 33 12.81 4.22 -5.01
CA GLU A 33 13.76 3.17 -5.36
C GLU A 33 13.66 1.96 -4.43
N MET A 34 13.35 2.22 -3.16
CA MET A 34 13.21 1.15 -2.17
C MET A 34 11.86 0.47 -2.30
N LEU A 35 10.77 1.26 -2.35
CA LEU A 35 9.42 0.73 -2.38
C LEU A 35 9.19 -0.17 -3.60
N GLN A 36 9.71 0.21 -4.76
CA GLN A 36 9.52 -0.59 -5.97
C GLN A 36 10.15 -1.98 -5.91
N GLN A 37 11.06 -2.23 -4.96
CA GLN A 37 11.72 -3.54 -4.83
C GLN A 37 10.86 -4.57 -4.11
N TRP A 38 9.91 -4.14 -3.29
CA TRP A 38 9.09 -5.06 -2.49
C TRP A 38 7.58 -4.91 -2.68
N TRP A 39 7.13 -3.84 -3.33
CA TRP A 39 5.70 -3.60 -3.53
C TRP A 39 5.05 -4.67 -4.41
N GLY A 40 3.79 -5.03 -4.06
CA GLY A 40 3.00 -6.00 -4.81
C GLY A 40 3.21 -7.45 -4.36
N PRO A 41 2.24 -8.32 -4.66
CA PRO A 41 2.36 -9.74 -4.36
C PRO A 41 3.36 -10.44 -5.28
N LYS A 42 3.58 -11.73 -5.02
CA LYS A 42 4.49 -12.56 -5.82
C LYS A 42 4.13 -12.51 -7.30
N ASN A 43 5.15 -12.55 -8.17
CA ASN A 43 5.02 -12.52 -9.63
C ASN A 43 4.55 -11.18 -10.19
N THR A 44 4.68 -10.12 -9.40
CA THR A 44 4.46 -8.75 -9.87
C THR A 44 5.75 -7.94 -9.70
N PHE A 45 5.83 -6.83 -10.42
CA PHE A 45 6.93 -5.89 -10.27
C PHE A 45 6.40 -4.46 -10.47
N VAL A 46 7.24 -3.47 -10.17
CA VAL A 46 6.84 -2.05 -10.20
C VAL A 46 7.66 -1.34 -11.29
N PRO A 47 7.10 -1.14 -12.48
CA PRO A 47 7.80 -0.41 -13.55
C PRO A 47 7.84 1.10 -13.32
N GLU A 48 6.97 1.64 -12.48
CA GLU A 48 6.86 3.08 -12.26
C GLU A 48 6.44 3.37 -10.82
N CYS A 49 7.19 4.28 -10.15
CA CYS A 49 6.91 4.66 -8.77
C CYS A 49 7.37 6.09 -8.52
N ARG A 50 6.49 6.90 -7.90
CA ARG A 50 6.81 8.26 -7.45
C ARG A 50 6.24 8.46 -6.07
N ILE A 51 7.06 8.88 -5.13
CA ILE A 51 6.66 9.13 -3.74
C ILE A 51 7.24 10.47 -3.30
N ASP A 52 6.38 11.38 -2.87
CA ASP A 52 6.76 12.62 -2.20
C ASP A 52 6.19 12.57 -0.78
N PRO A 53 6.99 12.20 0.24
CA PRO A 53 6.51 11.96 1.60
C PRO A 53 6.30 13.27 2.37
N SER A 54 5.46 14.14 1.85
CA SER A 54 5.04 15.38 2.49
C SER A 54 3.52 15.51 2.36
N VAL A 55 2.89 16.26 3.26
CA VAL A 55 1.44 16.49 3.19
C VAL A 55 1.08 17.12 1.85
N GLY A 56 0.15 16.50 1.13
CA GLY A 56 -0.21 16.86 -0.24
C GLY A 56 0.68 16.22 -1.31
N GLY A 57 1.79 15.62 -0.92
CA GLY A 57 2.72 14.96 -1.84
C GLY A 57 2.13 13.72 -2.51
N GLU A 58 2.64 13.41 -3.69
CA GLU A 58 2.15 12.31 -4.53
C GLU A 58 2.56 10.94 -4.00
N VAL A 59 1.63 10.00 -4.08
CA VAL A 59 1.90 8.57 -3.98
C VAL A 59 1.43 7.96 -5.29
N TYR A 60 2.36 7.45 -6.09
CA TYR A 60 2.00 6.83 -7.37
C TYR A 60 2.85 5.59 -7.58
N VAL A 61 2.17 4.44 -7.70
CA VAL A 61 2.82 3.15 -7.87
C VAL A 61 2.07 2.36 -8.92
N VAL A 62 2.76 1.88 -9.93
CA VAL A 62 2.18 0.96 -10.93
C VAL A 62 2.73 -0.43 -10.67
N MET A 63 1.82 -1.35 -10.39
CA MET A 63 2.15 -2.77 -10.26
C MET A 63 1.85 -3.45 -11.59
N GLU A 64 2.75 -4.28 -12.07
CA GLU A 64 2.56 -5.01 -13.32
C GLU A 64 2.73 -6.50 -13.10
N ALA A 65 1.85 -7.29 -13.71
CA ALA A 65 1.95 -8.75 -13.69
C ALA A 65 3.13 -9.22 -14.54
N GLY A 66 4.03 -9.99 -13.93
CA GLY A 66 5.12 -10.63 -14.63
C GLY A 66 4.69 -11.91 -15.37
N GLU A 67 5.64 -12.55 -16.05
CA GLU A 67 5.38 -13.76 -16.82
C GLU A 67 4.79 -14.89 -15.97
N GLY A 68 5.14 -14.98 -14.69
CA GLY A 68 4.60 -15.97 -13.76
C GLY A 68 3.10 -15.88 -13.51
N MET A 69 2.47 -14.79 -13.95
CA MET A 69 1.02 -14.59 -13.84
C MET A 69 0.23 -15.20 -15.01
N GLY A 70 0.90 -15.87 -15.94
CA GLY A 70 0.25 -16.55 -17.06
C GLY A 70 -0.54 -15.61 -17.95
N LYS A 71 -1.84 -15.86 -18.10
CA LYS A 71 -2.73 -15.06 -18.97
C LYS A 71 -2.87 -13.60 -18.52
N TYR A 72 -2.54 -13.29 -17.26
CA TYR A 72 -2.60 -11.94 -16.75
C TYR A 72 -1.30 -11.15 -16.95
N ALA A 73 -0.23 -11.81 -17.44
CA ALA A 73 1.05 -11.16 -17.67
C ALA A 73 0.88 -9.86 -18.47
N GLY A 74 1.53 -8.80 -18.02
CA GLY A 74 1.43 -7.48 -18.64
C GLY A 74 0.27 -6.62 -18.14
N THR A 75 -0.65 -7.17 -17.35
CA THR A 75 -1.72 -6.37 -16.74
C THR A 75 -1.10 -5.39 -15.74
N ARG A 76 -1.56 -4.14 -15.78
CA ARG A 76 -1.10 -3.08 -14.88
C ARG A 76 -2.18 -2.65 -13.92
N TRP A 77 -1.78 -2.43 -12.67
CA TRP A 77 -2.66 -1.94 -11.62
C TRP A 77 -2.04 -0.70 -10.98
N PRO A 78 -2.38 0.49 -11.50
CA PRO A 78 -1.93 1.74 -10.90
C PRO A 78 -2.61 2.02 -9.56
N MET A 79 -1.86 2.68 -8.67
CA MET A 79 -2.40 3.29 -7.46
C MET A 79 -1.92 4.74 -7.45
N ALA A 80 -2.84 5.68 -7.28
CA ALA A 80 -2.52 7.11 -7.26
C ALA A 80 -3.21 7.78 -6.07
N GLY A 81 -2.48 8.64 -5.38
CA GLY A 81 -3.04 9.36 -4.24
C GLY A 81 -2.12 10.43 -3.70
N ASN A 82 -2.48 10.95 -2.54
CA ASN A 82 -1.73 12.00 -1.89
C ASN A 82 -1.67 11.74 -0.39
N PHE A 83 -0.54 12.11 0.22
CA PHE A 83 -0.40 12.06 1.67
C PHE A 83 -1.30 13.11 2.32
N THR A 84 -2.02 12.70 3.35
CA THR A 84 -2.82 13.59 4.19
C THR A 84 -2.17 13.83 5.54
N ARG A 85 -1.25 12.96 5.94
CA ARG A 85 -0.50 13.08 7.18
C ARG A 85 0.89 12.46 7.01
N VAL A 86 1.91 13.16 7.48
CA VAL A 86 3.28 12.64 7.51
C VAL A 86 3.94 13.08 8.80
N ASP A 87 4.15 12.14 9.72
CA ASP A 87 4.93 12.34 10.95
C ASP A 87 6.19 11.46 10.80
N PRO A 88 7.30 11.99 10.30
CA PRO A 88 8.52 11.22 10.10
C PRO A 88 8.95 10.56 11.38
N VAL A 89 9.21 9.45 11.24
CA VAL A 89 9.36 8.07 10.94
C VAL A 89 8.29 7.20 11.58
N THR A 90 7.26 7.82 12.20
CA THR A 90 6.27 7.12 13.03
C THR A 90 4.91 6.93 12.37
N ARG A 91 4.51 7.78 11.43
CA ARG A 91 3.17 7.66 10.85
C ARG A 91 3.07 8.35 9.49
N MET A 92 2.37 7.70 8.58
CA MET A 92 1.95 8.30 7.31
C MET A 92 0.53 7.85 6.99
N THR A 93 -0.27 8.75 6.45
CA THR A 93 -1.62 8.45 5.99
C THR A 93 -1.75 8.98 4.58
N TYR A 94 -2.32 8.19 3.67
CA TYR A 94 -2.63 8.67 2.34
C TYR A 94 -3.97 8.15 1.85
N ASP A 95 -4.66 9.00 1.08
CA ASP A 95 -5.86 8.64 0.35
C ASP A 95 -5.45 8.29 -1.07
N ALA A 96 -5.95 7.18 -1.58
CA ALA A 96 -5.56 6.70 -2.89
C ALA A 96 -6.72 6.03 -3.61
N ARG A 97 -6.53 5.85 -4.90
CA ARG A 97 -7.39 5.04 -5.74
C ARG A 97 -6.51 4.05 -6.49
N SER A 98 -7.02 2.84 -6.63
CA SER A 98 -6.34 1.77 -7.37
C SER A 98 -7.30 1.24 -8.42
N TRP A 99 -6.77 0.90 -9.60
CA TRP A 99 -7.62 0.43 -10.70
C TRP A 99 -6.85 -0.52 -11.59
N THR A 100 -7.56 -1.19 -12.50
CA THR A 100 -6.93 -1.96 -13.58
C THR A 100 -6.78 -1.05 -14.79
N ASP A 101 -5.57 -0.92 -15.31
CA ASP A 101 -5.29 -0.05 -16.44
C ASP A 101 -6.18 -0.40 -17.64
N GLY A 102 -6.75 0.65 -18.24
CA GLY A 102 -7.72 0.49 -19.34
C GLY A 102 -9.15 0.21 -18.88
N GLN A 103 -9.39 -0.02 -17.59
CA GLN A 103 -10.71 -0.34 -17.04
C GLN A 103 -11.06 0.54 -15.83
N GLU A 104 -10.53 1.74 -15.78
CA GLU A 104 -10.64 2.64 -14.62
C GLU A 104 -12.09 2.86 -14.19
N SER A 105 -13.00 3.09 -15.14
CA SER A 105 -14.41 3.43 -14.82
C SER A 105 -15.14 2.35 -14.02
N THR A 106 -14.74 1.09 -14.12
CA THR A 106 -15.43 -0.05 -13.48
C THR A 106 -14.61 -0.74 -12.41
N THR A 107 -13.30 -0.53 -12.36
CA THR A 107 -12.41 -1.26 -11.45
C THR A 107 -11.81 -0.40 -10.34
N THR A 108 -12.11 0.89 -10.28
CA THR A 108 -11.51 1.78 -9.28
C THR A 108 -11.99 1.46 -7.87
N ILE A 109 -11.02 1.31 -6.97
CA ILE A 109 -11.24 1.19 -5.53
C ILE A 109 -10.64 2.43 -4.89
N GLU A 110 -11.44 3.17 -4.12
CA GLU A 110 -10.94 4.30 -3.33
C GLU A 110 -10.72 3.83 -1.90
N HIS A 111 -9.55 4.15 -1.36
CA HIS A 111 -9.15 3.68 -0.04
C HIS A 111 -8.25 4.66 0.68
N THR A 112 -8.25 4.57 2.00
CA THR A 112 -7.35 5.32 2.88
C THR A 112 -6.42 4.31 3.55
N ASN A 113 -5.13 4.62 3.58
CA ASN A 113 -4.10 3.79 4.17
C ASN A 113 -3.44 4.58 5.31
N ASP A 114 -3.51 4.04 6.51
CA ASP A 114 -2.91 4.65 7.69
C ASP A 114 -1.85 3.69 8.21
N ILE A 115 -0.60 4.13 8.19
CA ILE A 115 0.56 3.30 8.50
C ILE A 115 1.28 3.90 9.69
N THR A 116 1.42 3.12 10.76
CA THR A 116 2.14 3.54 11.96
C THR A 116 3.32 2.60 12.20
N LEU A 117 4.43 3.16 12.67
CA LEU A 117 5.65 2.44 12.97
C LEU A 117 6.05 2.71 14.42
N SER A 118 6.47 1.67 15.13
CA SER A 118 7.05 1.79 16.47
C SER A 118 8.26 0.87 16.59
N GLU A 119 9.28 1.34 17.30
CA GLU A 119 10.52 0.57 17.47
C GLU A 119 10.74 0.23 18.95
N GLN A 120 11.17 -1.00 19.18
CA GLN A 120 11.58 -1.45 20.50
C GLN A 120 12.67 -2.51 20.33
N ASP A 121 13.79 -2.31 21.01
CA ASP A 121 14.91 -3.27 21.03
C ASP A 121 15.42 -3.66 19.63
N GLY A 122 15.51 -2.68 18.73
CA GLY A 122 16.01 -2.90 17.37
C GLY A 122 15.01 -3.55 16.43
N GLN A 123 13.76 -3.72 16.87
CA GLN A 123 12.69 -4.27 16.06
C GLN A 123 11.63 -3.20 15.82
N THR A 124 11.13 -3.13 14.60
CA THR A 124 10.08 -2.19 14.21
C THR A 124 8.79 -2.92 13.91
N THR A 125 7.73 -2.49 14.58
CA THR A 125 6.37 -2.99 14.31
C THR A 125 5.65 -1.98 13.44
N ILE A 126 5.13 -2.47 12.32
CA ILE A 126 4.30 -1.70 11.42
C ILE A 126 2.85 -2.14 11.58
N THR A 127 1.95 -1.16 11.66
CA THR A 127 0.50 -1.40 11.66
C THR A 127 -0.09 -0.68 10.46
N LEU A 128 -0.77 -1.43 9.62
CA LEU A 128 -1.43 -0.92 8.41
C LEU A 128 -2.94 -1.04 8.58
N ASP A 129 -3.62 0.10 8.65
CA ASP A 129 -5.08 0.18 8.68
C ASP A 129 -5.57 0.64 7.31
N VAL A 130 -6.41 -0.16 6.68
CA VAL A 130 -6.99 0.18 5.38
C VAL A 130 -8.49 0.36 5.52
N SER A 131 -9.00 1.46 4.98
CA SER A 131 -10.43 1.76 4.91
C SER A 131 -10.79 1.90 3.44
N ILE A 132 -11.79 1.13 2.97
CA ILE A 132 -12.27 1.21 1.60
C ILE A 132 -13.51 2.10 1.59
N THR A 133 -13.50 3.14 0.76
CA THR A 133 -14.57 4.14 0.71
C THR A 133 -15.43 4.04 -0.54
N SER A 134 -14.93 3.42 -1.61
CA SER A 134 -15.67 3.24 -2.84
C SER A 134 -15.13 2.01 -3.58
N ILE A 135 -16.03 1.25 -4.20
CA ILE A 135 -15.69 0.04 -4.96
C ILE A 135 -16.41 0.10 -6.29
N GLY A 136 -15.66 0.09 -7.39
CA GLY A 136 -16.21 0.06 -8.74
C GLY A 136 -17.02 -1.22 -9.01
N ASP A 137 -17.92 -1.16 -9.99
CA ASP A 137 -18.86 -2.24 -10.28
C ASP A 137 -18.18 -3.59 -10.54
N LYS A 138 -16.98 -3.59 -11.11
CA LYS A 138 -16.21 -4.80 -11.42
C LYS A 138 -15.01 -5.01 -10.49
N ALA A 139 -14.99 -4.31 -9.35
CA ALA A 139 -13.86 -4.37 -8.42
C ALA A 139 -14.13 -5.14 -7.13
N LYS A 140 -15.30 -5.76 -6.98
CA LYS A 140 -15.67 -6.44 -5.73
C LYS A 140 -14.70 -7.56 -5.35
N MET A 141 -14.28 -8.37 -6.31
CA MET A 141 -13.34 -9.46 -6.06
C MET A 141 -11.96 -8.92 -5.68
N ALA A 142 -11.51 -7.86 -6.35
CA ALA A 142 -10.24 -7.22 -6.03
C ALA A 142 -10.27 -6.61 -4.63
N ALA A 143 -11.35 -5.95 -4.26
CA ALA A 143 -11.52 -5.38 -2.93
C ALA A 143 -11.52 -6.47 -1.85
N PHE A 144 -12.21 -7.57 -2.11
CA PHE A 144 -12.24 -8.73 -1.20
C PHE A 144 -10.84 -9.33 -1.02
N GLY A 145 -10.06 -9.41 -2.09
CA GLY A 145 -8.69 -9.96 -2.06
C GLY A 145 -7.61 -8.99 -1.57
N MET A 146 -7.94 -7.72 -1.35
CA MET A 146 -6.96 -6.67 -1.05
C MET A 146 -6.13 -6.97 0.20
N LYS A 147 -6.76 -7.47 1.25
CA LYS A 147 -6.07 -7.86 2.48
C LYS A 147 -4.97 -8.89 2.22
N PHE A 148 -5.27 -9.89 1.40
CA PHE A 148 -4.32 -10.96 1.07
C PHE A 148 -3.16 -10.43 0.23
N GLY A 149 -3.45 -9.50 -0.68
CA GLY A 149 -2.41 -8.81 -1.46
C GLY A 149 -1.46 -8.01 -0.59
N TYR A 150 -1.98 -7.26 0.37
CA TYR A 150 -1.15 -6.53 1.32
C TYR A 150 -0.35 -7.46 2.22
N LYS A 151 -0.91 -8.60 2.63
CA LYS A 151 -0.16 -9.60 3.41
C LYS A 151 1.06 -10.11 2.63
N ALA A 152 0.85 -10.49 1.38
CA ALA A 152 1.92 -10.97 0.51
C ALA A 152 2.99 -9.90 0.29
N GLN A 153 2.58 -8.67 0.16
CA GLN A 153 3.45 -7.51 -0.01
C GLN A 153 4.31 -7.27 1.24
N LEU A 154 3.73 -7.36 2.43
CA LEU A 154 4.46 -7.23 3.68
C LEU A 154 5.46 -8.38 3.89
N ASP A 155 5.17 -9.57 3.36
CA ASP A 155 6.12 -10.68 3.36
C ASP A 155 7.33 -10.38 2.45
N LYS A 156 7.10 -9.75 1.30
CA LYS A 156 8.21 -9.31 0.42
C LYS A 156 9.04 -8.21 1.09
N LEU A 157 8.40 -7.35 1.87
CA LEU A 157 9.12 -6.34 2.64
C LEU A 157 10.07 -7.01 3.64
N ALA A 158 9.65 -8.08 4.30
CA ALA A 158 10.52 -8.84 5.20
C ALA A 158 11.77 -9.33 4.46
N ASP A 159 11.62 -9.88 3.26
CA ASP A 159 12.75 -10.34 2.45
C ASP A 159 13.68 -9.19 2.08
N HIS A 160 13.10 -8.05 1.69
CA HIS A 160 13.85 -6.83 1.35
C HIS A 160 14.67 -6.31 2.53
N LEU A 161 14.13 -6.41 3.74
CA LEU A 161 14.80 -5.96 4.96
C LEU A 161 15.81 -6.97 5.52
N GLY A 162 15.96 -8.13 4.88
CA GLY A 162 16.92 -9.16 5.29
C GLY A 162 16.38 -10.11 6.36
N GLY A 163 15.08 -10.20 6.47
CA GLY A 163 14.44 -11.08 7.41
C GLY A 163 13.45 -10.37 8.28
#